data_332cd03481dbb6edf40256cb9e742c0d
#
_entry.id   332cd03481dbb6edf40256cb9e742c0d
#
_cell.length_a   1.000
_cell.length_b   1.000
_cell.length_c   1.000
_cell.angle_alpha   90.00
_cell.angle_beta   90.00
_cell.angle_gamma   90.00
#
_symmetry.space_group_name_H-M   'P 1'
#
loop_
_entity.id
_entity.type
_entity.pdbx_description
1 polymer ?
#
loop_
_entity_poly.entity_id
_entity_poly.type
_entity_poly.pdbx_seq_one_letter_code
_entity_poly.pdbx_strand_id
1 'polypeptide(L)'
;MRWLCGLLLASSSIASAGGRHVMERGETLEHVARAYGCDVELVKRVNKADTVLLRAGTVVLIPDCTLRTRARTRELPDDDERARIALEVIDGRPRAAARTVHERIGRLDGGGSQSLGQPWNGRLLDGKAFPDGDGYWLRRPDKAFGAAHVVENVRRAIAEVRKTYSDVHTLAIGDLSAEHGGQLGRHASHQSGLDVDIGFYFTHKPDGYPESFVSANGDLDLEATWALIEAFASTANQSGGVQVIFLDHNVQARLYRWAKSDGISADKLQTILQYPHSADSQAGLVRHWPSHTDHLHVRFKPQ
;
A
#
# COMPACT_ATOMS: atom_id res chain seq x y z
N MET A 1 -19.29 35.22 50.27
CA MET A 1 -19.54 34.58 48.98
C MET A 1 -18.22 34.38 48.26
N ARG A 2 -17.67 33.17 48.29
CA ARG A 2 -16.40 32.79 47.61
C ARG A 2 -16.77 32.02 46.35
N TRP A 3 -16.44 32.54 45.19
CA TRP A 3 -16.55 31.85 43.91
C TRP A 3 -15.30 30.96 43.72
N LEU A 4 -15.50 29.68 43.68
CA LEU A 4 -14.50 28.71 43.26
C LEU A 4 -14.56 28.60 41.72
N CYS A 5 -13.50 29.10 41.07
CA CYS A 5 -13.25 28.89 39.65
C CYS A 5 -12.64 27.50 39.47
N GLY A 6 -13.44 26.54 38.99
CA GLY A 6 -12.97 25.22 38.62
C GLY A 6 -12.18 25.29 37.32
N LEU A 7 -10.88 25.03 37.40
CA LEU A 7 -10.03 24.82 36.22
C LEU A 7 -10.38 23.47 35.57
N LEU A 8 -11.06 23.49 34.44
CA LEU A 8 -11.18 22.32 33.57
C LEU A 8 -9.84 22.10 32.88
N LEU A 9 -9.08 21.14 33.35
CA LEU A 9 -7.91 20.61 32.65
C LEU A 9 -8.42 19.82 31.45
N ALA A 10 -8.35 20.41 30.27
CA ALA A 10 -8.55 19.68 29.02
C ALA A 10 -7.37 18.71 28.83
N SER A 11 -7.59 17.44 29.06
CA SER A 11 -6.67 16.37 28.73
C SER A 11 -6.53 16.30 27.22
N SER A 12 -5.49 16.87 26.67
CA SER A 12 -5.09 16.65 25.27
C SER A 12 -4.60 15.21 25.12
N SER A 13 -5.43 14.35 24.59
CA SER A 13 -5.02 13.02 24.15
C SER A 13 -3.94 13.19 23.08
N ILE A 14 -2.71 12.87 23.41
CA ILE A 14 -1.61 12.79 22.45
C ILE A 14 -1.92 11.57 21.58
N ALA A 15 -2.35 11.81 20.33
CA ALA A 15 -2.49 10.74 19.35
C ALA A 15 -1.12 10.07 19.19
N SER A 16 -1.07 8.75 19.41
CA SER A 16 0.14 7.97 19.19
C SER A 16 0.53 8.09 17.72
N ALA A 17 1.81 8.39 17.44
CA ALA A 17 2.29 8.45 16.08
C ALA A 17 2.39 7.03 15.50
N GLY A 18 1.58 6.71 14.48
CA GLY A 18 1.57 5.41 13.82
C GLY A 18 2.76 5.19 12.89
N GLY A 19 3.41 6.25 12.41
CA GLY A 19 4.54 6.16 11.49
C GLY A 19 5.23 7.50 11.23
N ARG A 20 6.23 7.47 10.34
CA ARG A 20 6.92 8.67 9.83
C ARG A 20 6.94 8.62 8.31
N HIS A 21 6.72 9.77 7.68
CA HIS A 21 6.81 9.95 6.24
C HIS A 21 7.80 11.08 5.94
N VAL A 22 8.61 10.91 4.92
CA VAL A 22 9.54 11.96 4.45
C VAL A 22 8.94 12.59 3.20
N MET A 23 8.59 13.87 3.27
CA MET A 23 7.97 14.60 2.16
C MET A 23 8.84 14.56 0.91
N GLU A 24 8.25 14.21 -0.21
CA GLU A 24 8.88 14.24 -1.52
C GLU A 24 8.63 15.58 -2.24
N ARG A 25 9.39 15.82 -3.31
CA ARG A 25 9.24 17.05 -4.11
C ARG A 25 7.88 17.09 -4.80
N GLY A 26 7.08 18.11 -4.49
CA GLY A 26 5.73 18.27 -5.04
C GLY A 26 4.62 17.54 -4.27
N GLU A 27 4.98 16.85 -3.20
CA GLU A 27 4.03 16.21 -2.31
C GLU A 27 3.39 17.22 -1.34
N THR A 28 2.13 16.97 -0.94
CA THR A 28 1.41 17.77 0.04
C THR A 28 0.96 16.92 1.23
N LEU A 29 0.67 17.54 2.37
CA LEU A 29 0.10 16.82 3.52
C LEU A 29 -1.24 16.14 3.20
N GLU A 30 -1.99 16.67 2.24
CA GLU A 30 -3.23 16.03 1.77
C GLU A 30 -2.94 14.74 1.03
N HIS A 31 -1.90 14.71 0.18
CA HIS A 31 -1.44 13.48 -0.48
C HIS A 31 -1.02 12.45 0.55
N VAL A 32 -0.19 12.86 1.52
CA VAL A 32 0.28 11.99 2.60
C VAL A 32 -0.88 11.49 3.45
N ALA A 33 -1.75 12.38 3.95
CA ALA A 33 -2.89 12.02 4.77
C ALA A 33 -3.78 10.99 4.06
N ARG A 34 -4.05 11.21 2.79
CA ARG A 34 -4.84 10.33 1.94
C ARG A 34 -4.21 8.96 1.76
N ALA A 35 -2.91 8.90 1.49
CA ALA A 35 -2.17 7.64 1.34
C ALA A 35 -2.22 6.79 2.60
N TYR A 36 -2.19 7.46 3.75
CA TYR A 36 -2.25 6.80 5.06
C TYR A 36 -3.67 6.62 5.60
N GLY A 37 -4.71 6.96 4.83
CA GLY A 37 -6.10 6.86 5.25
C GLY A 37 -6.45 7.77 6.43
N CYS A 38 -5.74 8.87 6.58
CA CYS A 38 -5.87 9.85 7.65
C CYS A 38 -6.69 11.07 7.21
N ASP A 39 -7.31 11.72 8.17
CA ASP A 39 -7.83 13.07 8.01
C ASP A 39 -6.66 14.06 7.97
N VAL A 40 -6.63 14.94 6.96
CA VAL A 40 -5.52 15.90 6.76
C VAL A 40 -5.37 16.85 7.93
N GLU A 41 -6.46 17.29 8.54
CA GLU A 41 -6.43 18.18 9.69
C GLU A 41 -5.85 17.49 10.94
N LEU A 42 -6.04 16.17 11.04
CA LEU A 42 -5.39 15.37 12.08
C LEU A 42 -3.87 15.29 11.85
N VAL A 43 -3.44 15.04 10.61
CA VAL A 43 -2.02 15.02 10.25
C VAL A 43 -1.38 16.38 10.48
N LYS A 44 -2.03 17.48 10.07
CA LYS A 44 -1.57 18.85 10.34
C LYS A 44 -1.40 19.11 11.83
N ARG A 45 -2.39 18.76 12.65
CA ARG A 45 -2.33 18.97 14.12
C ARG A 45 -1.18 18.24 14.79
N VAL A 46 -0.97 16.96 14.42
CA VAL A 46 0.13 16.14 14.99
C VAL A 46 1.49 16.72 14.63
N ASN A 47 1.61 17.31 13.45
CA ASN A 47 2.85 17.90 12.95
C ASN A 47 3.00 19.39 13.24
N LYS A 48 2.00 20.02 13.88
CA LYS A 48 1.94 21.47 14.12
C LYS A 48 2.15 22.26 12.82
N ALA A 49 1.57 21.76 11.73
CA ALA A 49 1.69 22.37 10.41
C ALA A 49 0.49 23.30 10.12
N ASP A 50 0.78 24.54 9.78
CA ASP A 50 -0.25 25.53 9.43
C ASP A 50 -0.63 25.47 7.94
N THR A 51 0.17 24.77 7.14
CA THR A 51 -0.02 24.62 5.70
C THR A 51 0.06 23.14 5.29
N VAL A 52 -0.54 22.82 4.16
CA VAL A 52 -0.41 21.50 3.53
C VAL A 52 0.86 21.36 2.68
N LEU A 53 1.51 22.48 2.35
CA LEU A 53 2.74 22.51 1.56
C LEU A 53 3.96 22.53 2.49
N LEU A 54 4.65 21.40 2.56
CA LEU A 54 5.91 21.27 3.27
C LEU A 54 7.06 21.06 2.28
N ARG A 55 8.27 21.39 2.71
CA ARG A 55 9.46 21.20 1.87
C ARG A 55 9.78 19.72 1.74
N ALA A 56 10.26 19.31 0.57
CA ALA A 56 10.84 17.98 0.37
C ALA A 56 11.93 17.70 1.41
N GLY A 57 11.95 16.50 1.94
CA GLY A 57 12.83 16.08 3.03
C GLY A 57 12.29 16.36 4.44
N THR A 58 11.16 17.06 4.59
CA THR A 58 10.51 17.24 5.90
C THR A 58 9.97 15.90 6.38
N VAL A 59 10.27 15.53 7.63
CA VAL A 59 9.71 14.34 8.27
C VAL A 59 8.34 14.68 8.86
N VAL A 60 7.31 14.00 8.41
CA VAL A 60 5.92 14.12 8.87
C VAL A 60 5.57 12.93 9.75
N LEU A 61 5.03 13.20 10.94
CA LEU A 61 4.48 12.17 11.83
C LEU A 61 3.08 11.80 11.35
N ILE A 62 2.85 10.52 11.14
CA ILE A 62 1.55 10.00 10.74
C ILE A 62 0.84 9.49 11.99
N PRO A 63 -0.34 10.02 12.36
CA PRO A 63 -1.11 9.50 13.48
C PRO A 63 -1.65 8.10 13.16
N ASP A 64 -1.94 7.30 14.19
CA ASP A 64 -2.68 6.05 14.00
C ASP A 64 -4.15 6.37 13.69
N CYS A 65 -4.49 6.33 12.40
CA CYS A 65 -5.82 6.68 11.92
C CYS A 65 -6.82 5.52 11.95
N THR A 66 -6.36 4.31 12.32
CA THR A 66 -7.22 3.10 12.34
C THR A 66 -8.15 3.05 13.55
N LEU A 67 -7.84 3.80 14.61
CA LEU A 67 -8.61 3.76 15.86
C LEU A 67 -10.02 4.39 15.77
N ARG A 68 -10.29 5.24 14.77
CA ARG A 68 -11.60 5.92 14.66
C ARG A 68 -12.73 5.06 14.10
N THR A 69 -12.43 4.03 13.33
CA THR A 69 -13.44 3.15 12.72
C THR A 69 -13.87 2.00 13.63
N ARG A 70 -13.08 1.67 14.67
CA ARG A 70 -13.39 0.57 15.60
C ARG A 70 -14.13 0.98 16.88
N ALA A 71 -14.29 2.26 17.15
CA ALA A 71 -14.89 2.75 18.41
C ALA A 71 -16.40 2.55 18.53
N ARG A 72 -17.08 1.87 17.59
CA ARG A 72 -18.54 1.72 17.61
C ARG A 72 -19.11 0.36 17.94
N THR A 73 -18.33 -0.72 18.08
CA THR A 73 -18.90 -2.07 18.29
C THR A 73 -18.02 -3.06 19.05
N ARG A 74 -17.19 -2.67 20.03
CA ARG A 74 -16.57 -3.67 20.89
C ARG A 74 -16.51 -3.14 22.32
N GLU A 75 -17.15 -3.85 23.24
CA GLU A 75 -16.91 -3.70 24.67
C GLU A 75 -15.43 -3.89 24.93
N LEU A 76 -14.81 -2.92 25.59
CA LEU A 76 -13.39 -3.00 25.98
C LEU A 76 -13.27 -4.05 27.07
N PRO A 77 -12.18 -4.85 27.09
CA PRO A 77 -11.87 -5.73 28.21
C PRO A 77 -11.86 -4.94 29.51
N ASP A 78 -12.35 -5.55 30.59
CA ASP A 78 -12.37 -4.91 31.88
C ASP A 78 -10.94 -4.59 32.40
N ASP A 79 -10.85 -3.75 33.42
CA ASP A 79 -9.57 -3.26 33.93
C ASP A 79 -8.70 -4.38 34.52
N ASP A 80 -9.32 -5.48 34.96
CA ASP A 80 -8.62 -6.65 35.50
C ASP A 80 -7.94 -7.46 34.39
N GLU A 81 -8.56 -7.58 33.23
CA GLU A 81 -7.97 -8.26 32.06
C GLU A 81 -6.83 -7.43 31.44
N ARG A 82 -6.95 -6.09 31.46
CA ARG A 82 -5.88 -5.17 31.08
C ARG A 82 -4.68 -5.25 32.01
N ALA A 83 -4.92 -5.36 33.32
CA ALA A 83 -3.86 -5.52 34.34
C ALA A 83 -3.13 -6.86 34.16
N ARG A 84 -3.84 -7.95 33.85
CA ARG A 84 -3.24 -9.27 33.57
C ARG A 84 -2.36 -9.24 32.34
N ILE A 85 -2.80 -8.62 31.24
CA ILE A 85 -2.02 -8.47 30.00
C ILE A 85 -0.77 -7.60 30.26
N ALA A 86 -0.89 -6.53 31.05
CA ALA A 86 0.23 -5.67 31.39
C ALA A 86 1.27 -6.39 32.30
N LEU A 87 0.83 -7.22 33.24
CA LEU A 87 1.70 -8.00 34.13
C LEU A 87 2.46 -9.11 33.37
N GLU A 88 1.84 -9.76 32.39
CA GLU A 88 2.50 -10.76 31.53
C GLU A 88 3.62 -10.14 30.66
N VAL A 89 3.47 -8.86 30.27
CA VAL A 89 4.50 -8.13 29.51
C VAL A 89 5.70 -7.73 30.40
N ILE A 90 5.47 -7.49 31.71
CA ILE A 90 6.52 -7.04 32.66
C ILE A 90 7.36 -8.21 33.16
N ASP A 91 6.83 -9.43 33.21
CA ASP A 91 7.47 -10.59 33.81
C ASP A 91 8.48 -11.34 32.91
N GLY A 92 8.92 -10.73 31.81
CA GLY A 92 10.08 -11.17 31.04
C GLY A 92 9.93 -12.53 30.31
N ARG A 93 8.72 -12.97 30.01
CA ARG A 93 8.44 -14.21 29.24
C ARG A 93 7.85 -13.96 27.84
N PRO A 94 8.52 -13.22 26.96
CA PRO A 94 7.92 -12.86 25.66
C PRO A 94 7.83 -14.04 24.67
N ARG A 95 8.62 -15.11 24.86
CA ARG A 95 8.72 -16.18 23.83
C ARG A 95 7.59 -17.21 23.84
N ALA A 96 7.02 -17.53 25.01
CA ALA A 96 5.94 -18.52 25.09
C ALA A 96 4.58 -17.93 24.71
N ALA A 97 4.27 -16.71 25.17
CA ALA A 97 3.01 -16.03 24.85
C ALA A 97 2.92 -15.63 23.36
N ALA A 98 4.00 -15.14 22.78
CA ALA A 98 4.07 -14.85 21.33
C ALA A 98 3.86 -16.11 20.48
N ARG A 99 4.45 -17.25 20.90
CA ARG A 99 4.28 -18.53 20.22
C ARG A 99 2.85 -19.06 20.33
N THR A 100 2.21 -18.89 21.47
CA THR A 100 0.82 -19.34 21.70
C THR A 100 -0.19 -18.50 20.95
N VAL A 101 0.04 -17.18 20.81
CA VAL A 101 -0.77 -16.29 19.97
C VAL A 101 -0.57 -16.62 18.48
N HIS A 102 0.66 -16.87 18.04
CA HIS A 102 0.96 -17.34 16.67
C HIS A 102 0.25 -18.66 16.36
N GLU A 103 0.33 -19.64 17.25
CA GLU A 103 -0.33 -20.94 17.08
C GLU A 103 -1.86 -20.84 17.11
N ARG A 104 -2.44 -19.93 17.88
CA ARG A 104 -3.90 -19.69 17.89
C ARG A 104 -4.37 -18.99 16.63
N ILE A 105 -3.65 -17.97 16.16
CA ILE A 105 -3.99 -17.25 14.93
C ILE A 105 -3.87 -18.21 13.73
N GLY A 106 -2.78 -18.96 13.61
CA GLY A 106 -2.58 -19.95 12.55
C GLY A 106 -3.61 -21.09 12.56
N ARG A 107 -4.19 -21.44 13.72
CA ARG A 107 -5.28 -22.43 13.81
C ARG A 107 -6.65 -21.89 13.43
N LEU A 108 -6.88 -20.58 13.63
CA LEU A 108 -8.17 -19.96 13.30
C LEU A 108 -8.36 -19.79 11.78
N ASP A 109 -7.27 -19.66 11.01
CA ASP A 109 -7.31 -19.30 9.60
C ASP A 109 -6.66 -20.35 8.66
N GLY A 110 -6.52 -21.56 9.10
CA GLY A 110 -6.03 -22.66 8.25
C GLY A 110 -4.56 -22.61 7.84
N GLY A 111 -3.71 -21.83 8.56
CA GLY A 111 -2.25 -21.85 8.38
C GLY A 111 -1.75 -21.11 7.13
N GLY A 112 -2.50 -20.13 6.62
CA GLY A 112 -2.10 -19.28 5.51
C GLY A 112 -1.33 -18.02 5.96
N SER A 113 -0.61 -17.38 5.03
CA SER A 113 0.05 -16.10 5.29
C SER A 113 -0.96 -15.00 5.59
N GLN A 114 -0.65 -14.15 6.58
CA GLN A 114 -1.55 -13.09 7.04
C GLN A 114 -0.89 -11.73 7.07
N SER A 115 -1.57 -10.74 6.51
CA SER A 115 -1.25 -9.34 6.68
C SER A 115 -1.86 -8.81 7.96
N LEU A 116 -1.05 -8.22 8.82
CA LEU A 116 -1.47 -7.58 10.06
C LEU A 116 -1.23 -6.08 9.99
N GLY A 117 -2.21 -5.30 10.42
CA GLY A 117 -2.13 -3.85 10.41
C GLY A 117 -2.35 -3.25 9.02
N GLN A 118 -1.62 -2.19 8.71
CA GLN A 118 -1.74 -1.43 7.47
C GLN A 118 -0.48 -1.58 6.61
N PRO A 119 -0.54 -1.37 5.29
CA PRO A 119 0.64 -1.41 4.43
C PRO A 119 1.80 -0.51 4.88
N TRP A 120 1.50 0.57 5.60
CA TRP A 120 2.47 1.55 6.12
C TRP A 120 2.77 1.42 7.63
N ASN A 121 2.09 0.53 8.33
CA ASN A 121 2.32 0.19 9.73
C ASN A 121 1.80 -1.22 9.99
N GLY A 122 2.55 -2.21 9.51
CA GLY A 122 2.08 -3.59 9.53
C GLY A 122 3.17 -4.62 9.72
N ARG A 123 2.71 -5.86 9.71
CA ARG A 123 3.51 -7.08 9.79
C ARG A 123 2.95 -8.10 8.82
N LEU A 124 3.79 -9.04 8.45
CA LEU A 124 3.44 -10.20 7.65
C LEU A 124 3.74 -11.46 8.44
N LEU A 125 2.72 -12.27 8.70
CA LEU A 125 2.88 -13.59 9.31
C LEU A 125 2.91 -14.64 8.22
N ASP A 126 3.84 -15.59 8.32
CA ASP A 126 4.00 -16.68 7.35
C ASP A 126 4.02 -16.18 5.91
N GLY A 127 4.79 -15.09 5.69
CA GLY A 127 4.90 -14.43 4.40
C GLY A 127 5.29 -15.41 3.30
N LYS A 128 4.58 -15.36 2.17
CA LYS A 128 4.88 -16.18 1.01
C LYS A 128 6.01 -15.55 0.23
N ALA A 129 7.13 -16.24 0.11
CA ALA A 129 8.17 -15.84 -0.85
C ALA A 129 7.59 -15.86 -2.26
N PHE A 130 7.85 -14.82 -3.03
CA PHE A 130 7.47 -14.79 -4.44
C PHE A 130 8.35 -15.82 -5.17
N PRO A 131 7.77 -16.85 -5.79
CA PRO A 131 8.57 -17.90 -6.43
C PRO A 131 9.18 -17.41 -7.73
N ASP A 132 10.26 -18.01 -8.17
CA ASP A 132 10.73 -17.88 -9.54
C ASP A 132 9.68 -18.40 -10.53
N GLY A 133 9.65 -17.84 -11.73
CA GLY A 133 8.68 -18.23 -12.74
C GLY A 133 8.87 -17.53 -14.08
N ASP A 134 8.09 -17.96 -15.05
CA ASP A 134 8.16 -17.40 -16.39
C ASP A 134 7.52 -16.02 -16.48
N GLY A 135 8.17 -15.14 -17.24
CA GLY A 135 7.64 -13.83 -17.62
C GLY A 135 7.91 -12.72 -16.64
N TYR A 136 8.60 -12.98 -15.54
CA TYR A 136 9.03 -11.94 -14.60
C TYR A 136 10.41 -12.24 -14.00
N TRP A 137 11.02 -11.19 -13.46
CA TRP A 137 12.29 -11.22 -12.77
C TRP A 137 12.18 -10.52 -11.42
N LEU A 138 12.61 -11.19 -10.36
CA LEU A 138 12.63 -10.62 -9.01
C LEU A 138 13.90 -9.78 -8.82
N ARG A 139 13.73 -8.47 -8.73
CA ARG A 139 14.86 -7.55 -8.58
C ARG A 139 15.57 -7.72 -7.24
N ARG A 140 14.83 -8.02 -6.20
CA ARG A 140 15.31 -8.19 -4.82
C ARG A 140 14.55 -9.33 -4.15
N PRO A 141 14.99 -10.59 -4.31
CA PRO A 141 14.29 -11.75 -3.74
C PRO A 141 14.14 -11.69 -2.21
N ASP A 142 15.09 -11.05 -1.51
CA ASP A 142 15.05 -10.81 -0.06
C ASP A 142 13.94 -9.84 0.40
N LYS A 143 13.32 -9.15 -0.52
CA LYS A 143 12.19 -8.22 -0.31
C LYS A 143 10.92 -8.60 -1.07
N ALA A 144 10.90 -9.82 -1.58
CA ALA A 144 9.81 -10.33 -2.39
C ALA A 144 8.91 -11.30 -1.59
N PHE A 145 8.50 -10.88 -0.37
CA PHE A 145 7.56 -11.63 0.45
C PHE A 145 6.20 -10.91 0.49
N GLY A 146 5.13 -11.63 0.26
CA GLY A 146 3.78 -11.09 0.27
C GLY A 146 2.77 -12.01 0.96
N ALA A 147 1.57 -11.51 1.21
CA ALA A 147 0.46 -12.37 1.53
C ALA A 147 0.20 -13.34 0.37
N ALA A 148 -0.21 -14.56 0.64
CA ALA A 148 -0.33 -15.61 -0.38
C ALA A 148 -1.22 -15.18 -1.55
N HIS A 149 -2.35 -14.52 -1.26
CA HIS A 149 -3.26 -14.03 -2.30
C HIS A 149 -2.64 -12.92 -3.17
N VAL A 150 -1.73 -12.10 -2.62
CA VAL A 150 -1.00 -11.06 -3.38
C VAL A 150 -0.07 -11.72 -4.38
N VAL A 151 0.78 -12.65 -3.92
CA VAL A 151 1.69 -13.40 -4.78
C VAL A 151 0.93 -14.10 -5.91
N GLU A 152 -0.19 -14.75 -5.59
CA GLU A 152 -1.02 -15.46 -6.56
C GLU A 152 -1.69 -14.49 -7.57
N ASN A 153 -2.25 -13.38 -7.11
CA ASN A 153 -2.88 -12.39 -7.98
C ASN A 153 -1.86 -11.77 -8.96
N VAL A 154 -0.65 -11.45 -8.49
CA VAL A 154 0.41 -10.89 -9.37
C VAL A 154 0.82 -11.90 -10.43
N ARG A 155 1.10 -13.15 -10.04
CA ARG A 155 1.46 -14.21 -10.98
C ARG A 155 0.38 -14.46 -12.03
N ARG A 156 -0.89 -14.49 -11.59
CA ARG A 156 -2.03 -14.68 -12.49
C ARG A 156 -2.17 -13.51 -13.46
N ALA A 157 -2.02 -12.26 -13.03
CA ALA A 157 -2.08 -11.09 -13.90
C ALA A 157 -1.00 -11.14 -14.98
N ILE A 158 0.24 -11.48 -14.63
CA ILE A 158 1.34 -11.63 -15.58
C ILE A 158 1.06 -12.78 -16.57
N ALA A 159 0.60 -13.92 -16.09
CA ALA A 159 0.27 -15.06 -16.94
C ALA A 159 -0.86 -14.74 -17.92
N GLU A 160 -1.87 -13.97 -17.52
CA GLU A 160 -2.96 -13.54 -18.39
C GLU A 160 -2.48 -12.61 -19.51
N VAL A 161 -1.62 -11.64 -19.20
CA VAL A 161 -0.99 -10.79 -20.21
C VAL A 161 -0.21 -11.63 -21.21
N ARG A 162 0.66 -12.53 -20.73
CA ARG A 162 1.50 -13.37 -21.59
C ARG A 162 0.73 -14.37 -22.44
N LYS A 163 -0.45 -14.76 -22.01
CA LYS A 163 -1.35 -15.60 -22.80
C LYS A 163 -1.87 -14.88 -24.05
N THR A 164 -2.11 -13.57 -23.92
CA THR A 164 -2.61 -12.74 -25.02
C THR A 164 -1.46 -12.14 -25.84
N TYR A 165 -0.39 -11.71 -25.16
CA TYR A 165 0.79 -11.05 -25.74
C TYR A 165 2.01 -11.93 -25.48
N SER A 166 2.21 -12.96 -26.28
CA SER A 166 3.23 -14.00 -26.06
C SER A 166 4.66 -13.51 -26.28
N ASP A 167 4.83 -12.38 -26.94
CA ASP A 167 6.10 -11.75 -27.32
C ASP A 167 6.57 -10.68 -26.31
N VAL A 168 5.78 -10.36 -25.27
CA VAL A 168 6.21 -9.39 -24.27
C VAL A 168 7.46 -9.89 -23.52
N HIS A 169 8.36 -8.96 -23.24
CA HIS A 169 9.59 -9.27 -22.51
C HIS A 169 9.30 -9.59 -21.02
N THR A 170 10.30 -10.10 -20.31
CA THR A 170 10.26 -10.37 -18.87
C THR A 170 9.97 -9.09 -18.08
N LEU A 171 8.99 -9.15 -17.18
CA LEU A 171 8.54 -8.03 -16.36
C LEU A 171 9.37 -7.92 -15.07
N ALA A 172 9.74 -6.71 -14.68
CA ALA A 172 10.46 -6.47 -13.42
C ALA A 172 9.49 -6.51 -12.23
N ILE A 173 9.75 -7.36 -11.24
CA ILE A 173 9.07 -7.32 -9.93
C ILE A 173 10.02 -6.66 -8.94
N GLY A 174 9.58 -5.59 -8.31
CA GLY A 174 10.29 -4.85 -7.28
C GLY A 174 10.02 -5.37 -5.87
N ASP A 175 9.89 -4.45 -4.93
CA ASP A 175 9.65 -4.79 -3.54
C ASP A 175 8.19 -5.18 -3.29
N LEU A 176 7.99 -6.17 -2.42
CA LEU A 176 6.70 -6.48 -1.79
C LEU A 176 6.77 -6.16 -0.30
N SER A 177 7.50 -6.94 0.47
CA SER A 177 7.85 -6.68 1.86
C SER A 177 9.05 -7.53 2.30
N ALA A 178 9.56 -7.28 3.50
CA ALA A 178 10.42 -8.24 4.18
C ALA A 178 9.63 -9.48 4.59
N GLU A 179 10.30 -10.60 4.86
CA GLU A 179 9.69 -11.90 5.23
C GLU A 179 8.65 -11.79 6.35
N HIS A 180 8.90 -10.95 7.34
CA HIS A 180 8.01 -10.73 8.49
C HIS A 180 7.31 -9.36 8.46
N GLY A 181 7.36 -8.66 7.31
CA GLY A 181 6.85 -7.31 7.18
C GLY A 181 7.65 -6.29 7.99
N GLY A 182 7.01 -5.18 8.36
CA GLY A 182 7.64 -4.05 9.04
C GLY A 182 8.36 -3.11 8.08
N GLN A 183 9.03 -2.09 8.62
CA GLN A 183 9.67 -1.05 7.83
C GLN A 183 10.65 -1.62 6.79
N LEU A 184 10.45 -1.27 5.53
CA LEU A 184 11.27 -1.70 4.42
C LEU A 184 12.10 -0.54 3.85
N GLY A 185 13.31 -0.35 4.35
CA GLY A 185 14.20 0.71 3.91
C GLY A 185 13.56 2.10 4.01
N ARG A 186 13.46 2.82 2.87
CA ARG A 186 12.86 4.16 2.78
C ARG A 186 11.39 4.14 2.30
N HIS A 187 10.83 2.97 2.04
CA HIS A 187 9.44 2.88 1.60
C HIS A 187 8.49 3.40 2.69
N ALA A 188 7.52 4.21 2.29
CA ALA A 188 6.45 4.67 3.16
C ALA A 188 5.44 3.55 3.48
N SER A 189 5.44 2.48 2.69
CA SER A 189 4.57 1.32 2.83
C SER A 189 5.36 0.01 2.64
N HIS A 190 4.79 -1.05 2.06
CA HIS A 190 5.44 -2.37 1.92
C HIS A 190 5.71 -3.10 3.24
N GLN A 191 4.90 -2.83 4.28
CA GLN A 191 5.15 -3.36 5.62
C GLN A 191 4.30 -4.57 6.00
N SER A 192 3.27 -4.89 5.21
CA SER A 192 2.32 -5.97 5.55
C SER A 192 2.14 -6.99 4.42
N GLY A 193 2.97 -6.95 3.38
CA GLY A 193 2.89 -7.86 2.24
C GLY A 193 1.65 -7.68 1.36
N LEU A 194 1.01 -6.50 1.42
CA LEU A 194 -0.15 -6.12 0.58
C LEU A 194 0.22 -5.23 -0.59
N ASP A 195 1.45 -4.75 -0.67
CA ASP A 195 1.95 -3.89 -1.74
C ASP A 195 2.92 -4.67 -2.63
N VAL A 196 2.99 -4.28 -3.90
CA VAL A 196 4.01 -4.76 -4.84
C VAL A 196 4.34 -3.67 -5.86
N ASP A 197 5.63 -3.46 -6.12
CA ASP A 197 6.11 -2.62 -7.20
C ASP A 197 6.36 -3.48 -8.45
N ILE A 198 5.82 -3.06 -9.60
CA ILE A 198 5.88 -3.81 -10.85
C ILE A 198 6.27 -2.87 -11.98
N GLY A 199 7.34 -3.19 -12.72
CA GLY A 199 7.77 -2.42 -13.89
C GLY A 199 6.75 -2.44 -15.03
N PHE A 200 7.08 -1.73 -16.10
CA PHE A 200 6.24 -1.65 -17.28
C PHE A 200 6.68 -2.65 -18.35
N TYR A 201 5.78 -2.94 -19.27
CA TYR A 201 6.11 -3.50 -20.57
C TYR A 201 6.56 -2.38 -21.52
N PHE A 202 7.54 -2.70 -22.37
CA PHE A 202 8.06 -1.81 -23.41
C PHE A 202 8.06 -2.54 -24.74
N THR A 203 7.81 -1.82 -25.83
CA THR A 203 7.88 -2.36 -27.19
C THR A 203 9.32 -2.81 -27.52
N HIS A 204 10.31 -2.08 -27.01
CA HIS A 204 11.72 -2.48 -27.02
C HIS A 204 12.21 -2.50 -25.58
N LYS A 205 12.62 -3.69 -25.13
CA LYS A 205 13.12 -3.86 -23.75
C LYS A 205 14.31 -2.91 -23.51
N PRO A 206 14.20 -1.96 -22.55
CA PRO A 206 15.28 -1.02 -22.29
C PRO A 206 16.54 -1.72 -21.75
N ASP A 207 17.70 -1.10 -21.96
CA ASP A 207 18.95 -1.53 -21.35
C ASP A 207 18.86 -1.48 -19.82
N GLY A 208 19.39 -2.49 -19.15
CA GLY A 208 19.34 -2.62 -17.70
C GLY A 208 17.95 -3.01 -17.13
N TYR A 209 16.96 -3.28 -17.97
CA TYR A 209 15.68 -3.86 -17.56
C TYR A 209 15.73 -5.39 -17.76
N PRO A 210 15.28 -6.23 -16.83
CA PRO A 210 14.41 -5.94 -15.66
C PRO A 210 15.18 -5.72 -14.34
N GLU A 211 16.49 -5.63 -14.32
CA GLU A 211 17.31 -5.43 -13.12
C GLU A 211 17.04 -4.07 -12.46
N SER A 212 16.65 -3.07 -13.25
CA SER A 212 16.21 -1.76 -12.78
C SER A 212 14.87 -1.37 -13.39
N PHE A 213 14.07 -0.60 -12.64
CA PHE A 213 12.91 0.06 -13.23
C PHE A 213 13.36 1.16 -14.19
N VAL A 214 12.59 1.34 -15.25
CA VAL A 214 12.84 2.35 -16.27
C VAL A 214 11.59 3.22 -16.42
N SER A 215 11.78 4.54 -16.40
CA SER A 215 10.66 5.48 -16.54
C SER A 215 9.90 5.28 -17.85
N ALA A 216 8.59 5.45 -17.78
CA ALA A 216 7.70 5.38 -18.93
C ALA A 216 8.09 6.43 -19.98
N ASN A 217 8.79 6.00 -21.00
CA ASN A 217 9.29 6.79 -22.14
C ASN A 217 8.49 6.50 -23.42
N GLY A 218 9.06 6.85 -24.59
CA GLY A 218 8.43 6.63 -25.90
C GLY A 218 8.10 5.16 -26.20
N ASP A 219 8.91 4.24 -25.70
CA ASP A 219 8.78 2.80 -25.95
C ASP A 219 7.86 2.06 -24.96
N LEU A 220 7.14 2.76 -24.07
CA LEU A 220 6.13 2.15 -23.23
C LEU A 220 5.09 1.41 -24.11
N ASP A 221 5.01 0.10 -23.92
CA ASP A 221 3.96 -0.72 -24.54
C ASP A 221 2.64 -0.44 -23.81
N LEU A 222 1.84 0.45 -24.41
CA LEU A 222 0.59 0.92 -23.84
C LEU A 222 -0.45 -0.20 -23.80
N GLU A 223 -0.45 -1.08 -24.79
CA GLU A 223 -1.40 -2.18 -24.92
C GLU A 223 -1.14 -3.25 -23.84
N ALA A 224 0.07 -3.78 -23.76
CA ALA A 224 0.42 -4.79 -22.76
C ALA A 224 0.38 -4.22 -21.33
N THR A 225 0.77 -2.95 -21.13
CA THR A 225 0.67 -2.30 -19.82
C THR A 225 -0.79 -2.08 -19.42
N TRP A 226 -1.67 -1.72 -20.35
CA TRP A 226 -3.10 -1.62 -20.11
C TRP A 226 -3.69 -2.98 -19.75
N ALA A 227 -3.36 -4.04 -20.48
CA ALA A 227 -3.82 -5.40 -20.19
C ALA A 227 -3.40 -5.86 -18.78
N LEU A 228 -2.20 -5.50 -18.32
CA LEU A 228 -1.75 -5.76 -16.95
C LEU A 228 -2.61 -5.01 -15.91
N ILE A 229 -2.90 -3.74 -16.15
CA ILE A 229 -3.80 -2.95 -15.30
C ILE A 229 -5.21 -3.55 -15.28
N GLU A 230 -5.74 -3.97 -16.42
CA GLU A 230 -7.06 -4.62 -16.51
C GLU A 230 -7.11 -5.96 -15.76
N ALA A 231 -6.06 -6.76 -15.86
CA ALA A 231 -5.96 -8.02 -15.12
C ALA A 231 -6.02 -7.77 -13.61
N PHE A 232 -5.35 -6.74 -13.10
CA PHE A 232 -5.47 -6.31 -11.71
C PHE A 232 -6.87 -5.75 -11.39
N ALA A 233 -7.40 -4.87 -12.23
CA ALA A 233 -8.71 -4.24 -12.03
C ALA A 233 -9.85 -5.26 -11.96
N SER A 234 -9.73 -6.39 -12.67
CA SER A 234 -10.71 -7.49 -12.63
C SER A 234 -10.90 -8.10 -11.24
N THR A 235 -9.91 -7.94 -10.36
CA THR A 235 -9.95 -8.44 -8.97
C THR A 235 -10.50 -7.42 -7.98
N ALA A 236 -10.69 -6.17 -8.37
CA ALA A 236 -11.00 -5.06 -7.46
C ALA A 236 -12.27 -5.27 -6.60
N ASN A 237 -13.23 -6.05 -7.08
CA ASN A 237 -14.46 -6.36 -6.34
C ASN A 237 -14.39 -7.68 -5.54
N GLN A 238 -13.23 -8.35 -5.54
CA GLN A 238 -13.02 -9.60 -4.82
C GLN A 238 -12.41 -9.34 -3.44
N SER A 239 -12.62 -10.27 -2.49
CA SER A 239 -11.84 -10.32 -1.25
C SER A 239 -10.37 -10.54 -1.60
N GLY A 240 -9.45 -9.81 -0.97
CA GLY A 240 -8.02 -9.87 -1.30
C GLY A 240 -7.65 -9.34 -2.70
N GLY A 241 -8.58 -8.77 -3.44
CA GLY A 241 -8.32 -8.15 -4.74
C GLY A 241 -7.66 -6.78 -4.62
N VAL A 242 -7.38 -6.15 -5.76
CA VAL A 242 -6.72 -4.84 -5.79
C VAL A 242 -7.56 -3.77 -5.10
N GLN A 243 -6.92 -2.98 -4.25
CA GLN A 243 -7.50 -1.83 -3.58
C GLN A 243 -7.26 -0.54 -4.37
N VAL A 244 -6.03 -0.34 -4.84
CA VAL A 244 -5.59 0.82 -5.60
C VAL A 244 -4.30 0.50 -6.34
N ILE A 245 -4.07 1.17 -7.46
CA ILE A 245 -2.80 1.16 -8.20
C ILE A 245 -2.29 2.60 -8.23
N PHE A 246 -1.06 2.84 -7.75
CA PHE A 246 -0.43 4.14 -7.85
C PHE A 246 0.40 4.24 -9.12
N LEU A 247 0.20 5.33 -9.87
CA LEU A 247 0.85 5.59 -11.15
C LEU A 247 0.89 7.09 -11.42
N ASP A 248 1.97 7.58 -12.00
CA ASP A 248 2.10 8.99 -12.38
C ASP A 248 0.97 9.45 -13.31
N HIS A 249 0.47 10.67 -13.10
CA HIS A 249 -0.67 11.22 -13.83
C HIS A 249 -0.40 11.40 -15.32
N ASN A 250 0.84 11.69 -15.73
CA ASN A 250 1.18 11.81 -17.14
C ASN A 250 1.23 10.45 -17.83
N VAL A 251 1.66 9.40 -17.11
CA VAL A 251 1.60 8.02 -17.61
C VAL A 251 0.14 7.59 -17.79
N GLN A 252 -0.73 7.88 -16.82
CA GLN A 252 -2.16 7.66 -16.93
C GLN A 252 -2.75 8.39 -18.16
N ALA A 253 -2.35 9.64 -18.42
CA ALA A 253 -2.81 10.41 -19.56
C ALA A 253 -2.42 9.75 -20.90
N ARG A 254 -1.27 9.09 -20.98
CA ARG A 254 -0.85 8.33 -22.16
C ARG A 254 -1.71 7.09 -22.36
N LEU A 255 -1.88 6.30 -21.31
CA LEU A 255 -2.76 5.12 -21.30
C LEU A 255 -4.21 5.48 -21.68
N TYR A 256 -4.74 6.55 -21.09
CA TYR A 256 -6.10 7.03 -21.40
C TYR A 256 -6.27 7.38 -22.87
N ARG A 257 -5.32 8.14 -23.47
CA ARG A 257 -5.42 8.55 -24.88
C ARG A 257 -5.36 7.33 -25.80
N TRP A 258 -4.45 6.40 -25.52
CA TRP A 258 -4.34 5.16 -26.27
C TRP A 258 -5.62 4.32 -26.13
N ALA A 259 -6.06 4.01 -24.92
CA ALA A 259 -7.22 3.18 -24.65
C ALA A 259 -8.50 3.77 -25.25
N LYS A 260 -8.64 5.11 -25.23
CA LYS A 260 -9.74 5.80 -25.90
C LYS A 260 -9.69 5.63 -27.41
N SER A 261 -8.52 5.72 -28.05
CA SER A 261 -8.35 5.52 -29.49
C SER A 261 -8.55 4.06 -29.89
N ASP A 262 -8.27 3.12 -28.98
CA ASP A 262 -8.51 1.69 -29.15
C ASP A 262 -9.98 1.27 -28.92
N GLY A 263 -10.87 2.23 -28.60
CA GLY A 263 -12.30 1.97 -28.45
C GLY A 263 -12.74 1.52 -27.07
N ILE A 264 -11.89 1.61 -26.05
CA ILE A 264 -12.28 1.33 -24.66
C ILE A 264 -13.36 2.32 -24.22
N SER A 265 -14.47 1.80 -23.67
CA SER A 265 -15.62 2.62 -23.29
C SER A 265 -15.28 3.67 -22.22
N ALA A 266 -15.98 4.80 -22.26
CA ALA A 266 -15.80 5.90 -21.30
C ALA A 266 -16.03 5.44 -19.87
N ASP A 267 -17.02 4.59 -19.61
CA ASP A 267 -17.33 4.05 -18.28
C ASP A 267 -16.18 3.19 -17.75
N LYS A 268 -15.59 2.35 -18.59
CA LYS A 268 -14.43 1.54 -18.23
C LYS A 268 -13.20 2.40 -17.94
N LEU A 269 -12.95 3.41 -18.76
CA LEU A 269 -11.86 4.37 -18.55
C LEU A 269 -12.00 5.09 -17.21
N GLN A 270 -13.21 5.60 -16.89
CA GLN A 270 -13.48 6.30 -15.62
C GLN A 270 -13.40 5.37 -14.41
N THR A 271 -13.77 4.11 -14.56
CA THR A 271 -13.65 3.11 -13.48
C THR A 271 -12.20 2.78 -13.19
N ILE A 272 -11.36 2.69 -14.22
CA ILE A 272 -9.97 2.27 -14.07
C ILE A 272 -9.05 3.45 -13.79
N LEU A 273 -9.08 4.53 -14.56
CA LEU A 273 -8.12 5.63 -14.46
C LEU A 273 -8.70 6.84 -13.71
N GLN A 274 -7.86 7.46 -12.90
CA GLN A 274 -8.15 8.79 -12.34
C GLN A 274 -8.19 9.85 -13.45
N TYR A 275 -7.25 9.80 -14.41
CA TYR A 275 -7.25 10.71 -15.56
C TYR A 275 -8.52 10.51 -16.41
N PRO A 276 -9.25 11.57 -16.86
CA PRO A 276 -8.82 12.97 -16.97
C PRO A 276 -9.13 13.85 -15.74
N HIS A 277 -9.61 13.30 -14.64
CA HIS A 277 -9.76 14.10 -13.43
C HIS A 277 -8.39 14.61 -12.94
N SER A 278 -8.38 15.64 -12.09
CA SER A 278 -7.14 16.18 -11.54
C SER A 278 -6.35 15.14 -10.75
N ALA A 279 -5.04 15.34 -10.62
CA ALA A 279 -4.15 14.45 -9.87
C ALA A 279 -4.55 14.29 -8.39
N ASP A 280 -5.33 15.21 -7.84
CA ASP A 280 -5.84 15.16 -6.46
C ASP A 280 -7.20 14.43 -6.32
N SER A 281 -7.81 14.04 -7.45
CA SER A 281 -9.09 13.34 -7.45
C SER A 281 -8.97 11.95 -6.82
N GLN A 282 -10.07 11.46 -6.23
CA GLN A 282 -10.20 10.07 -5.76
C GLN A 282 -10.85 9.14 -6.79
N ALA A 283 -11.07 9.63 -8.01
CA ALA A 283 -11.68 8.83 -9.07
C ALA A 283 -10.74 7.68 -9.51
N GLY A 284 -11.34 6.63 -10.03
CA GLY A 284 -10.62 5.51 -10.61
C GLY A 284 -9.92 4.59 -9.61
N LEU A 285 -9.54 3.44 -10.09
CA LEU A 285 -8.73 2.44 -9.38
C LEU A 285 -7.23 2.81 -9.43
N VAL A 286 -6.77 3.33 -10.58
CA VAL A 286 -5.41 3.84 -10.78
C VAL A 286 -5.39 5.30 -10.40
N ARG A 287 -4.55 5.66 -9.44
CA ARG A 287 -4.48 7.02 -8.87
C ARG A 287 -3.07 7.57 -8.94
N HIS A 288 -2.99 8.88 -9.11
CA HIS A 288 -1.69 9.54 -9.09
C HIS A 288 -1.03 9.43 -7.73
N TRP A 289 0.26 9.09 -7.78
CA TRP A 289 1.15 9.23 -6.65
C TRP A 289 2.52 9.69 -7.16
N PRO A 290 3.19 10.67 -6.52
CA PRO A 290 4.53 11.12 -6.92
C PRO A 290 5.54 9.97 -6.99
N SER A 291 6.55 10.13 -7.84
CA SER A 291 7.64 9.14 -8.00
C SER A 291 7.24 7.77 -8.57
N HIS A 292 6.05 7.65 -9.19
CA HIS A 292 5.58 6.42 -9.85
C HIS A 292 5.60 6.59 -11.38
N THR A 293 6.74 7.08 -11.92
CA THR A 293 6.95 7.25 -13.37
C THR A 293 7.57 6.04 -14.03
N ASP A 294 8.11 5.10 -13.26
CA ASP A 294 8.91 3.97 -13.72
C ASP A 294 8.36 2.59 -13.30
N HIS A 295 7.28 2.56 -12.53
CA HIS A 295 6.61 1.34 -12.09
C HIS A 295 5.14 1.60 -11.72
N LEU A 296 4.36 0.52 -11.65
CA LEU A 296 3.07 0.45 -10.98
C LEU A 296 3.32 0.03 -9.53
N HIS A 297 2.77 0.77 -8.56
CA HIS A 297 2.66 0.29 -7.20
C HIS A 297 1.24 -0.23 -6.99
N VAL A 298 1.09 -1.52 -6.85
CA VAL A 298 -0.21 -2.18 -6.70
C VAL A 298 -0.44 -2.55 -5.25
N ARG A 299 -1.52 -2.03 -4.67
CA ARG A 299 -1.97 -2.35 -3.31
C ARG A 299 -3.18 -3.26 -3.34
N PHE A 300 -3.14 -4.30 -2.54
CA PHE A 300 -4.22 -5.26 -2.38
C PHE A 300 -4.97 -5.06 -1.06
N LYS A 301 -6.21 -5.52 -1.04
CA LYS A 301 -7.00 -5.62 0.19
C LYS A 301 -6.50 -6.77 1.05
N PRO A 302 -6.60 -6.71 2.37
CA PRO A 302 -6.46 -7.89 3.20
C PRO A 302 -7.56 -8.93 2.82
N GLN A 303 -7.22 -10.19 2.99
CA GLN A 303 -8.13 -11.32 2.74
C GLN A 303 -8.68 -11.86 4.06
#